data_7f5a44d20cc4f34483d923fe17a1338f
#
_entry.id   7f5a44d20cc4f34483d923fe17a1338f
#
_cell.length_a   1.000
_cell.length_b   1.000
_cell.length_c   1.000
_cell.angle_alpha   90.00
_cell.angle_beta   90.00
_cell.angle_gamma   90.00
#
_symmetry.space_group_name_H-M   'P 1'
#
loop_
_entity.id
_entity.type
_entity.pdbx_description
1 polymer ?
#
loop_
_entity_poly.entity_id
_entity_poly.type
_entity_poly.pdbx_seq_one_letter_code
_entity_poly.pdbx_strand_id
1 'polypeptide(L)'
;MSKAIFITGTGTDIGKTYVTGLIVKKLAESGASAAYYKAAMSGNDRRPDGSLIPGDALFVKNTSGIAQPLETMCPYIYENAYSPHLASRIEGTPVEMPVVKEGFQKLAGEYDFITMEGSGGILCPICFDEAKIQLEDVIKELNLSSLLIADAGLGTINSVVLTAEYMKARNLTIKGIIFNNYHPGNIMEDDNIRMCEYMTGLPTLAKVSPGDNDLHIDIDVLKNLYDEVN
;
A
#
# COMPACT_ATOMS: atom_id res chain seq x y z
N MET A 1 -14.44 14.90 -7.98
CA MET A 1 -14.44 13.43 -7.96
C MET A 1 -13.20 12.98 -7.23
N SER A 2 -13.35 12.02 -6.34
CA SER A 2 -12.23 11.46 -5.59
C SER A 2 -11.32 10.63 -6.50
N LYS A 3 -10.04 10.56 -6.16
CA LYS A 3 -9.04 9.76 -6.88
C LYS A 3 -8.37 8.79 -5.93
N ALA A 4 -8.02 7.60 -6.40
CA ALA A 4 -7.40 6.60 -5.57
C ALA A 4 -6.28 5.83 -6.28
N ILE A 5 -5.38 5.26 -5.48
CA ILE A 5 -4.34 4.35 -5.93
C ILE A 5 -4.13 3.26 -4.88
N PHE A 6 -3.75 2.07 -5.34
CA PHE A 6 -3.39 0.95 -4.49
C PHE A 6 -1.88 0.82 -4.35
N ILE A 7 -1.38 0.66 -3.14
CA ILE A 7 0.04 0.40 -2.87
C ILE A 7 0.22 -1.09 -2.64
N THR A 8 0.88 -1.76 -3.56
CA THR A 8 1.31 -3.14 -3.39
C THR A 8 2.82 -3.23 -3.23
N GLY A 9 3.33 -4.40 -2.93
CA GLY A 9 4.77 -4.60 -2.82
C GLY A 9 5.23 -5.97 -3.27
N THR A 10 6.53 -6.11 -3.46
CA THR A 10 7.16 -7.39 -3.82
C THR A 10 7.19 -8.40 -2.67
N GLY A 11 6.83 -8.00 -1.44
CA GLY A 11 6.80 -8.87 -0.27
C GLY A 11 6.41 -8.15 1.01
N THR A 12 6.64 -8.81 2.15
CA THR A 12 6.52 -8.24 3.49
C THR A 12 7.84 -7.53 3.85
N ASP A 13 7.78 -6.56 4.77
CA ASP A 13 8.93 -5.81 5.34
C ASP A 13 9.81 -5.04 4.33
N ILE A 14 9.30 -4.79 3.14
CA ILE A 14 9.97 -3.95 2.12
C ILE A 14 9.74 -2.44 2.32
N GLY A 15 9.04 -2.05 3.39
CA GLY A 15 8.76 -0.66 3.75
C GLY A 15 7.55 -0.03 3.07
N LYS A 16 6.52 -0.81 2.68
CA LYS A 16 5.27 -0.28 2.11
C LYS A 16 4.69 0.85 2.95
N THR A 17 4.48 0.62 4.23
CA THR A 17 3.88 1.59 5.16
C THR A 17 4.72 2.86 5.28
N TYR A 18 6.05 2.72 5.28
CA TYR A 18 6.96 3.86 5.29
C TYR A 18 6.80 4.74 4.04
N VAL A 19 6.88 4.12 2.85
CA VAL A 19 6.72 4.83 1.58
C VAL A 19 5.30 5.39 1.43
N THR A 20 4.27 4.65 1.88
CA THR A 20 2.88 5.12 1.89
C THR A 20 2.73 6.37 2.76
N GLY A 21 3.37 6.39 3.94
CA GLY A 21 3.41 7.58 4.80
C GLY A 21 3.99 8.81 4.09
N LEU A 22 5.08 8.64 3.35
CA LEU A 22 5.69 9.72 2.56
C LEU A 22 4.80 10.18 1.39
N ILE A 23 4.11 9.25 0.71
CA ILE A 23 3.16 9.56 -0.36
C ILE A 23 2.02 10.42 0.19
N VAL A 24 1.37 9.97 1.27
CA VAL A 24 0.25 10.68 1.89
C VAL A 24 0.69 12.03 2.45
N LYS A 25 1.88 12.11 3.05
CA LYS A 25 2.49 13.36 3.50
C LYS A 25 2.63 14.36 2.36
N LYS A 26 3.20 13.95 1.24
CA LYS A 26 3.41 14.82 0.08
C LYS A 26 2.11 15.35 -0.50
N LEU A 27 1.06 14.54 -0.54
CA LEU A 27 -0.29 14.98 -0.92
C LEU A 27 -0.84 16.01 0.06
N ALA A 28 -0.76 15.74 1.37
CA ALA A 28 -1.24 16.65 2.41
C ALA A 28 -0.51 17.99 2.39
N GLU A 29 0.82 17.99 2.26
CA GLU A 29 1.65 19.21 2.16
C GLU A 29 1.34 20.04 0.91
N SER A 30 0.80 19.43 -0.14
CA SER A 30 0.31 20.16 -1.33
C SER A 30 -1.05 20.84 -1.13
N GLY A 31 -1.65 20.72 0.05
CA GLY A 31 -2.99 21.22 0.35
C GLY A 31 -4.13 20.31 -0.14
N ALA A 32 -3.83 19.10 -0.64
CA ALA A 32 -4.85 18.15 -1.04
C ALA A 32 -5.51 17.50 0.18
N SER A 33 -6.82 17.23 0.10
CA SER A 33 -7.54 16.42 1.08
C SER A 33 -7.20 14.95 0.85
N ALA A 34 -6.27 14.40 1.66
CA ALA A 34 -5.74 13.06 1.50
C ALA A 34 -6.18 12.11 2.61
N ALA A 35 -6.45 10.86 2.24
CA ALA A 35 -6.77 9.78 3.15
C ALA A 35 -5.90 8.55 2.92
N TYR A 36 -5.74 7.77 3.97
CA TYR A 36 -5.14 6.44 3.97
C TYR A 36 -6.21 5.38 4.23
N TYR A 37 -6.10 4.24 3.57
CA TYR A 37 -6.97 3.09 3.82
C TYR A 37 -6.22 1.77 3.71
N LYS A 38 -6.58 0.79 4.53
CA LYS A 38 -6.07 -0.58 4.46
C LYS A 38 -7.18 -1.56 4.82
N ALA A 39 -7.38 -2.58 4.00
CA ALA A 39 -8.48 -3.55 4.20
C ALA A 39 -8.36 -4.31 5.52
N ALA A 40 -7.15 -4.74 5.87
CA ALA A 40 -6.87 -5.48 7.09
C ALA A 40 -5.44 -5.26 7.57
N MET A 41 -5.25 -5.15 8.88
CA MET A 41 -3.95 -5.05 9.55
C MET A 41 -3.80 -6.16 10.58
N SER A 42 -2.63 -6.79 10.64
CA SER A 42 -2.27 -7.82 11.63
C SER A 42 -0.98 -7.44 12.35
N GLY A 43 -0.77 -8.02 13.54
CA GLY A 43 0.40 -7.72 14.37
C GLY A 43 0.28 -6.38 15.10
N ASN A 44 -0.89 -6.10 15.64
CA ASN A 44 -1.17 -4.84 16.32
C ASN A 44 -1.11 -4.98 17.83
N ASP A 45 -0.52 -3.99 18.48
CA ASP A 45 -0.44 -3.93 19.96
C ASP A 45 -1.80 -3.63 20.57
N ARG A 46 -2.02 -4.15 21.80
CA ARG A 46 -3.23 -3.91 22.57
C ARG A 46 -3.01 -2.80 23.60
N ARG A 47 -3.97 -1.88 23.69
CA ARG A 47 -4.02 -0.86 24.74
C ARG A 47 -4.46 -1.46 26.09
N PRO A 48 -4.21 -0.76 27.21
CA PRO A 48 -4.70 -1.20 28.52
C PRO A 48 -6.22 -1.36 28.64
N ASP A 49 -6.99 -0.64 27.82
CA ASP A 49 -8.46 -0.74 27.74
C ASP A 49 -8.94 -1.92 26.88
N GLY A 50 -8.02 -2.70 26.32
CA GLY A 50 -8.31 -3.86 25.48
C GLY A 50 -8.49 -3.56 23.99
N SER A 51 -8.52 -2.31 23.56
CA SER A 51 -8.58 -1.94 22.14
C SER A 51 -7.23 -2.15 21.43
N LEU A 52 -7.25 -2.46 20.13
CA LEU A 52 -6.03 -2.59 19.33
C LEU A 52 -5.59 -1.21 18.77
N ILE A 53 -4.30 -1.05 18.63
CA ILE A 53 -3.68 0.11 17.98
C ILE A 53 -3.41 -0.27 16.54
N PRO A 54 -4.07 0.33 15.53
CA PRO A 54 -3.79 0.06 14.12
C PRO A 54 -2.42 0.62 13.72
N GLY A 55 -1.37 -0.17 13.88
CA GLY A 55 0.03 0.26 13.82
C GLY A 55 0.40 0.96 12.52
N ASP A 56 0.10 0.36 11.37
CA ASP A 56 0.38 0.96 10.06
C ASP A 56 -0.37 2.29 9.85
N ALA A 57 -1.67 2.32 10.21
CA ALA A 57 -2.48 3.53 10.09
C ALA A 57 -1.98 4.64 11.02
N LEU A 58 -1.59 4.31 12.24
CA LEU A 58 -1.02 5.26 13.19
C LEU A 58 0.32 5.81 12.66
N PHE A 59 1.17 4.95 12.09
CA PHE A 59 2.42 5.36 11.48
C PHE A 59 2.18 6.35 10.33
N VAL A 60 1.29 6.00 9.38
CA VAL A 60 0.96 6.87 8.25
C VAL A 60 0.38 8.20 8.72
N LYS A 61 -0.56 8.17 9.69
CA LYS A 61 -1.14 9.38 10.27
C LYS A 61 -0.07 10.30 10.89
N ASN A 62 0.83 9.74 11.69
CA ASN A 62 1.89 10.51 12.35
C ASN A 62 2.91 11.07 11.36
N THR A 63 3.28 10.30 10.33
CA THR A 63 4.23 10.70 9.30
C THR A 63 3.66 11.78 8.39
N SER A 64 2.39 11.64 8.00
CA SER A 64 1.74 12.54 7.04
C SER A 64 1.09 13.76 7.67
N GLY A 65 0.72 13.69 8.95
CA GLY A 65 0.00 14.76 9.64
C GLY A 65 -1.47 14.92 9.21
N ILE A 66 -2.06 13.96 8.49
CA ILE A 66 -3.47 14.03 8.06
C ILE A 66 -4.43 14.00 9.26
N ALA A 67 -5.53 14.75 9.14
CA ALA A 67 -6.55 14.84 10.20
C ALA A 67 -7.52 13.65 10.23
N GLN A 68 -7.44 12.72 9.25
CA GLN A 68 -8.34 11.57 9.16
C GLN A 68 -8.45 10.82 10.50
N PRO A 69 -9.66 10.49 10.98
CA PRO A 69 -9.85 9.69 12.18
C PRO A 69 -9.25 8.28 12.02
N LEU A 70 -8.51 7.81 13.01
CA LEU A 70 -7.76 6.55 12.93
C LEU A 70 -8.67 5.33 12.70
N GLU A 71 -9.86 5.34 13.28
CA GLU A 71 -10.89 4.31 13.16
C GLU A 71 -11.48 4.18 11.74
N THR A 72 -11.28 5.18 10.87
CA THR A 72 -11.74 5.14 9.48
C THR A 72 -10.70 4.55 8.52
N MET A 73 -9.47 4.31 9.02
CA MET A 73 -8.33 3.92 8.19
C MET A 73 -8.26 2.42 7.92
N CYS A 74 -8.87 1.59 8.77
CA CYS A 74 -8.86 0.14 8.62
C CYS A 74 -10.04 -0.51 9.34
N PRO A 75 -10.89 -1.30 8.64
CA PRO A 75 -12.04 -1.95 9.27
C PRO A 75 -11.67 -3.22 10.04
N TYR A 76 -10.56 -3.89 9.71
CA TYR A 76 -10.16 -5.15 10.33
C TYR A 76 -8.76 -5.05 10.92
N ILE A 77 -8.67 -5.10 12.24
CA ILE A 77 -7.44 -4.96 13.01
C ILE A 77 -7.25 -6.21 13.86
N TYR A 78 -6.14 -6.93 13.68
CA TYR A 78 -5.83 -8.18 14.36
C TYR A 78 -4.58 -8.05 15.23
N GLU A 79 -4.59 -8.67 16.39
CA GLU A 79 -3.45 -8.71 17.32
C GLU A 79 -2.36 -9.66 16.83
N ASN A 80 -2.74 -10.82 16.29
CA ASN A 80 -1.78 -11.82 15.85
C ASN A 80 -0.99 -11.37 14.63
N ALA A 81 0.35 -11.43 14.70
CA ALA A 81 1.27 -11.06 13.63
C ALA A 81 1.39 -12.17 12.57
N TYR A 82 0.26 -12.54 11.96
CA TYR A 82 0.16 -13.49 10.87
C TYR A 82 -0.36 -12.82 9.60
N SER A 83 -0.37 -13.56 8.48
CA SER A 83 -1.10 -13.06 7.31
C SER A 83 -2.59 -12.86 7.66
N PRO A 84 -3.26 -11.84 7.08
CA PRO A 84 -4.61 -11.46 7.51
C PRO A 84 -5.61 -12.61 7.54
N HIS A 85 -5.57 -13.53 6.55
CA HIS A 85 -6.48 -14.69 6.49
C HIS A 85 -6.32 -15.64 7.69
N LEU A 86 -5.10 -15.78 8.23
CA LEU A 86 -4.87 -16.65 9.40
C LEU A 86 -5.22 -15.91 10.68
N ALA A 87 -4.83 -14.63 10.80
CA ALA A 87 -5.17 -13.81 11.95
C ALA A 87 -6.71 -13.70 12.11
N SER A 88 -7.42 -13.39 11.03
CA SER A 88 -8.88 -13.28 11.02
C SER A 88 -9.59 -14.58 11.44
N ARG A 89 -9.07 -15.73 11.01
CA ARG A 89 -9.59 -17.04 11.39
C ARG A 89 -9.40 -17.32 12.86
N ILE A 90 -8.20 -17.06 13.40
CA ILE A 90 -7.88 -17.30 14.81
C ILE A 90 -8.70 -16.38 15.71
N GLU A 91 -8.89 -15.12 15.31
CA GLU A 91 -9.62 -14.11 16.07
C GLU A 91 -11.14 -14.10 15.80
N GLY A 92 -11.61 -14.96 14.87
CA GLY A 92 -13.05 -15.17 14.62
C GLY A 92 -13.74 -14.00 13.91
N THR A 93 -12.99 -13.12 13.25
CA THR A 93 -13.50 -11.93 12.55
C THR A 93 -13.04 -11.95 11.09
N PRO A 94 -13.67 -12.76 10.20
CA PRO A 94 -13.27 -12.86 8.81
C PRO A 94 -13.46 -11.53 8.07
N VAL A 95 -12.54 -11.25 7.14
CA VAL A 95 -12.64 -10.05 6.30
C VAL A 95 -13.77 -10.25 5.29
N GLU A 96 -14.67 -9.27 5.21
CA GLU A 96 -15.80 -9.25 4.29
C GLU A 96 -15.60 -8.12 3.25
N MET A 97 -15.67 -8.45 1.96
CA MET A 97 -15.50 -7.48 0.88
C MET A 97 -16.50 -6.31 0.94
N PRO A 98 -17.80 -6.54 1.26
CA PRO A 98 -18.75 -5.43 1.40
C PRO A 98 -18.32 -4.39 2.44
N VAL A 99 -17.77 -4.81 3.57
CA VAL A 99 -17.28 -3.90 4.64
C VAL A 99 -16.07 -3.10 4.18
N VAL A 100 -15.14 -3.74 3.47
CA VAL A 100 -13.97 -3.07 2.88
C VAL A 100 -14.42 -2.04 1.84
N LYS A 101 -15.37 -2.40 0.99
CA LYS A 101 -15.92 -1.51 -0.04
C LYS A 101 -16.66 -0.32 0.56
N GLU A 102 -17.52 -0.54 1.55
CA GLU A 102 -18.28 0.53 2.23
C GLU A 102 -17.34 1.54 2.89
N GLY A 103 -16.32 1.06 3.63
CA GLY A 103 -15.32 1.92 4.24
C GLY A 103 -14.56 2.77 3.21
N PHE A 104 -14.16 2.17 2.09
CA PHE A 104 -13.49 2.87 0.99
C PHE A 104 -14.42 3.93 0.35
N GLN A 105 -15.67 3.58 0.05
CA GLN A 105 -16.65 4.49 -0.57
C GLN A 105 -16.98 5.69 0.32
N LYS A 106 -17.03 5.48 1.64
CA LYS A 106 -17.20 6.58 2.60
C LYS A 106 -16.05 7.58 2.49
N LEU A 107 -14.80 7.10 2.43
CA LEU A 107 -13.62 7.97 2.23
C LEU A 107 -13.66 8.67 0.86
N ALA A 108 -14.14 7.99 -0.19
CA ALA A 108 -14.28 8.59 -1.52
C ALA A 108 -15.33 9.72 -1.56
N GLY A 109 -16.28 9.74 -0.62
CA GLY A 109 -17.20 10.86 -0.44
C GLY A 109 -16.63 12.05 0.34
N GLU A 110 -15.51 11.88 1.05
CA GLU A 110 -14.99 12.86 2.01
C GLU A 110 -13.62 13.44 1.60
N TYR A 111 -12.82 12.71 0.82
CA TYR A 111 -11.43 13.06 0.50
C TYR A 111 -11.18 13.11 -1.01
N ASP A 112 -10.26 13.99 -1.44
CA ASP A 112 -9.86 14.12 -2.85
C ASP A 112 -8.96 12.98 -3.32
N PHE A 113 -8.06 12.51 -2.43
CA PHE A 113 -7.08 11.46 -2.73
C PHE A 113 -7.10 10.36 -1.67
N ILE A 114 -7.24 9.11 -2.10
CA ILE A 114 -7.18 7.94 -1.22
C ILE A 114 -5.99 7.06 -1.61
N THR A 115 -5.08 6.87 -0.66
CA THR A 115 -3.98 5.91 -0.80
C THR A 115 -4.34 4.63 -0.04
N MET A 116 -4.67 3.57 -0.77
CA MET A 116 -5.00 2.27 -0.19
C MET A 116 -3.79 1.37 -0.16
N GLU A 117 -3.39 0.87 1.02
CA GLU A 117 -2.25 -0.01 1.19
C GLU A 117 -2.66 -1.47 1.31
N GLY A 118 -1.95 -2.36 0.59
CA GLY A 118 -2.10 -3.81 0.69
C GLY A 118 -1.28 -4.42 1.83
N SER A 119 -1.65 -5.63 2.23
CA SER A 119 -0.94 -6.43 3.22
C SER A 119 -0.01 -7.44 2.53
N GLY A 120 1.28 -7.47 2.88
CA GLY A 120 2.25 -8.38 2.24
C GLY A 120 2.50 -8.07 0.75
N GLY A 121 2.68 -9.11 -0.06
CA GLY A 121 2.76 -9.01 -1.53
C GLY A 121 1.41 -9.23 -2.19
N ILE A 122 1.35 -9.06 -3.53
CA ILE A 122 0.09 -9.13 -4.31
C ILE A 122 -0.70 -10.44 -4.13
N LEU A 123 -0.01 -11.54 -3.86
CA LEU A 123 -0.63 -12.86 -3.64
C LEU A 123 -1.12 -13.08 -2.21
N CYS A 124 -1.04 -12.09 -1.33
CA CYS A 124 -1.45 -12.26 0.07
C CYS A 124 -2.96 -12.51 0.17
N PRO A 125 -3.41 -13.65 0.74
CA PRO A 125 -4.81 -13.86 1.05
C PRO A 125 -5.21 -13.03 2.27
N ILE A 126 -6.33 -12.32 2.17
CA ILE A 126 -6.87 -11.54 3.30
C ILE A 126 -8.04 -12.25 3.99
N CYS A 127 -8.72 -13.15 3.30
CA CYS A 127 -9.67 -14.11 3.87
C CYS A 127 -9.55 -15.44 3.12
N PHE A 128 -9.60 -16.57 3.83
CA PHE A 128 -9.54 -17.91 3.22
C PHE A 128 -10.36 -18.91 4.06
N ASP A 129 -11.63 -18.55 4.31
CA ASP A 129 -12.61 -19.38 5.01
C ASP A 129 -13.77 -19.72 4.06
N GLU A 130 -15.01 -19.38 4.36
CA GLU A 130 -16.14 -19.53 3.43
C GLU A 130 -15.95 -18.63 2.19
N ALA A 131 -15.56 -17.37 2.41
CA ALA A 131 -15.09 -16.49 1.35
C ALA A 131 -13.59 -16.68 1.10
N LYS A 132 -13.17 -16.53 -0.15
CA LYS A 132 -11.76 -16.53 -0.57
C LYS A 132 -11.46 -15.18 -1.20
N ILE A 133 -10.77 -14.32 -0.45
CA ILE A 133 -10.46 -12.96 -0.87
C ILE A 133 -8.93 -12.78 -0.83
N GLN A 134 -8.37 -12.43 -1.98
CA GLN A 134 -6.97 -12.03 -2.13
C GLN A 134 -6.86 -10.51 -2.32
N LEU A 135 -5.66 -9.96 -2.23
CA LEU A 135 -5.46 -8.54 -2.50
C LEU A 135 -5.86 -8.13 -3.92
N GLU A 136 -5.64 -9.02 -4.90
CA GLU A 136 -6.07 -8.75 -6.28
C GLU A 136 -7.59 -8.58 -6.42
N ASP A 137 -8.38 -9.28 -5.59
CA ASP A 137 -9.84 -9.16 -5.61
C ASP A 137 -10.28 -7.78 -5.10
N VAL A 138 -9.58 -7.23 -4.09
CA VAL A 138 -9.81 -5.88 -3.61
C VAL A 138 -9.49 -4.84 -4.67
N ILE A 139 -8.34 -4.98 -5.36
CA ILE A 139 -7.95 -4.09 -6.45
C ILE A 139 -8.99 -4.09 -7.56
N LYS A 140 -9.47 -5.28 -7.95
CA LYS A 140 -10.50 -5.44 -9.00
C LYS A 140 -11.84 -4.88 -8.57
N GLU A 141 -12.31 -5.20 -7.36
CA GLU A 141 -13.61 -4.74 -6.84
C GLU A 141 -13.68 -3.20 -6.74
N LEU A 142 -12.57 -2.57 -6.37
CA LEU A 142 -12.47 -1.11 -6.26
C LEU A 142 -11.96 -0.44 -7.54
N ASN A 143 -11.65 -1.23 -8.58
CA ASN A 143 -11.14 -0.77 -9.87
C ASN A 143 -9.93 0.18 -9.74
N LEU A 144 -8.92 -0.22 -8.96
CA LEU A 144 -7.75 0.61 -8.66
C LEU A 144 -6.55 0.25 -9.55
N SER A 145 -5.80 1.25 -10.00
CA SER A 145 -4.42 1.05 -10.44
C SER A 145 -3.49 0.98 -9.23
N SER A 146 -2.28 0.45 -9.43
CA SER A 146 -1.32 0.18 -8.35
C SER A 146 0.00 0.90 -8.54
N LEU A 147 0.67 1.22 -7.41
CA LEU A 147 2.10 1.47 -7.33
C LEU A 147 2.79 0.25 -6.72
N LEU A 148 3.91 -0.14 -7.29
CA LEU A 148 4.71 -1.26 -6.78
C LEU A 148 5.85 -0.73 -5.92
N ILE A 149 5.88 -1.10 -4.64
CA ILE A 149 7.01 -0.84 -3.76
C ILE A 149 7.95 -2.05 -3.79
N ALA A 150 9.23 -1.80 -3.96
CA ALA A 150 10.28 -2.82 -3.97
C ALA A 150 11.48 -2.35 -3.15
N ASP A 151 12.23 -3.30 -2.59
CA ASP A 151 13.55 -3.03 -2.01
C ASP A 151 14.56 -2.81 -3.15
N ALA A 152 15.55 -1.93 -2.98
CA ALA A 152 16.57 -1.69 -4.00
C ALA A 152 17.69 -2.77 -4.00
N GLY A 153 17.79 -3.57 -2.94
CA GLY A 153 18.87 -4.50 -2.69
C GLY A 153 18.85 -5.77 -3.52
N LEU A 154 19.74 -6.70 -3.16
CA LEU A 154 19.94 -7.97 -3.86
C LEU A 154 18.65 -8.82 -3.86
N GLY A 155 18.32 -9.38 -5.03
CA GLY A 155 17.14 -10.21 -5.24
C GLY A 155 15.91 -9.44 -5.75
N THR A 156 15.96 -8.10 -5.79
CA THR A 156 14.82 -7.29 -6.20
C THR A 156 14.42 -7.51 -7.66
N ILE A 157 15.37 -7.73 -8.57
CA ILE A 157 15.07 -7.99 -9.99
C ILE A 157 14.07 -9.14 -10.11
N ASN A 158 14.35 -10.27 -9.44
CA ASN A 158 13.45 -11.44 -9.49
C ASN A 158 12.07 -11.11 -8.92
N SER A 159 12.00 -10.49 -7.74
CA SER A 159 10.73 -10.22 -7.07
C SER A 159 9.90 -9.17 -7.80
N VAL A 160 10.51 -8.13 -8.34
CA VAL A 160 9.85 -7.10 -9.15
C VAL A 160 9.29 -7.68 -10.44
N VAL A 161 10.12 -8.40 -11.21
CA VAL A 161 9.71 -8.97 -12.50
C VAL A 161 8.58 -9.98 -12.32
N LEU A 162 8.71 -10.91 -11.36
CA LEU A 162 7.63 -11.89 -11.08
C LEU A 162 6.34 -11.21 -10.64
N THR A 163 6.40 -10.19 -9.79
CA THR A 163 5.22 -9.45 -9.36
C THR A 163 4.58 -8.71 -10.53
N ALA A 164 5.36 -8.02 -11.35
CA ALA A 164 4.87 -7.29 -12.51
C ALA A 164 4.22 -8.22 -13.56
N GLU A 165 4.86 -9.33 -13.88
CA GLU A 165 4.31 -10.32 -14.82
C GLU A 165 3.04 -10.99 -14.28
N TYR A 166 2.99 -11.31 -12.98
CA TYR A 166 1.76 -11.80 -12.36
C TYR A 166 0.62 -10.79 -12.49
N MET A 167 0.87 -9.52 -12.11
CA MET A 167 -0.15 -8.47 -12.15
C MET A 167 -0.63 -8.22 -13.59
N LYS A 168 0.28 -8.18 -14.55
CA LYS A 168 -0.03 -8.06 -15.98
C LYS A 168 -0.90 -9.20 -16.47
N ALA A 169 -0.59 -10.45 -16.11
CA ALA A 169 -1.37 -11.63 -16.47
C ALA A 169 -2.80 -11.63 -15.87
N ARG A 170 -3.01 -10.87 -14.81
CA ARG A 170 -4.30 -10.66 -14.11
C ARG A 170 -5.03 -9.38 -14.52
N ASN A 171 -4.51 -8.64 -15.51
CA ASN A 171 -5.02 -7.33 -15.95
C ASN A 171 -5.07 -6.29 -14.81
N LEU A 172 -4.09 -6.33 -13.92
CA LEU A 172 -3.90 -5.33 -12.86
C LEU A 172 -2.89 -4.29 -13.34
N THR A 173 -3.30 -3.04 -13.36
CA THR A 173 -2.47 -1.94 -13.84
C THR A 173 -1.44 -1.52 -12.80
N ILE A 174 -0.16 -1.45 -13.19
CA ILE A 174 0.93 -0.86 -12.39
C ILE A 174 1.34 0.45 -13.05
N LYS A 175 1.29 1.56 -12.32
CA LYS A 175 1.68 2.91 -12.83
C LYS A 175 3.19 3.13 -12.79
N GLY A 176 3.91 2.40 -11.94
CA GLY A 176 5.36 2.48 -11.81
C GLY A 176 5.86 1.89 -10.49
N ILE A 177 7.16 2.00 -10.27
CA ILE A 177 7.87 1.39 -9.14
C ILE A 177 8.47 2.49 -8.27
N ILE A 178 8.38 2.33 -6.95
CA ILE A 178 9.16 3.12 -5.98
C ILE A 178 10.11 2.15 -5.28
N PHE A 179 11.40 2.42 -5.37
CA PHE A 179 12.43 1.63 -4.71
C PHE A 179 12.75 2.21 -3.33
N ASN A 180 12.58 1.39 -2.31
CA ASN A 180 12.92 1.70 -0.92
C ASN A 180 14.28 1.12 -0.53
N ASN A 181 14.83 1.59 0.60
CA ASN A 181 16.16 1.20 1.10
C ASN A 181 17.27 1.44 0.07
N TYR A 182 17.14 2.48 -0.74
CA TYR A 182 18.11 2.84 -1.75
C TYR A 182 19.28 3.64 -1.15
N HIS A 183 20.51 3.28 -1.48
CA HIS A 183 21.73 3.97 -1.08
C HIS A 183 22.38 4.64 -2.30
N PRO A 184 22.34 5.97 -2.41
CA PRO A 184 22.92 6.70 -3.54
C PRO A 184 24.37 6.31 -3.81
N GLY A 185 24.68 5.97 -5.08
CA GLY A 185 26.02 5.56 -5.51
C GLY A 185 26.35 4.07 -5.28
N ASN A 186 25.39 3.28 -4.79
CA ASN A 186 25.53 1.83 -4.73
C ASN A 186 25.32 1.22 -6.13
N ILE A 187 26.42 0.75 -6.73
CA ILE A 187 26.44 0.23 -8.10
C ILE A 187 25.45 -0.93 -8.30
N MET A 188 25.32 -1.83 -7.31
CA MET A 188 24.41 -2.96 -7.39
C MET A 188 22.94 -2.48 -7.40
N GLU A 189 22.58 -1.53 -6.55
CA GLU A 189 21.21 -1.02 -6.45
C GLU A 189 20.84 -0.22 -7.70
N ASP A 190 21.77 0.59 -8.22
CA ASP A 190 21.57 1.33 -9.48
C ASP A 190 21.37 0.36 -10.67
N ASP A 191 22.14 -0.72 -10.75
CA ASP A 191 21.98 -1.74 -11.79
C ASP A 191 20.68 -2.53 -11.62
N ASN A 192 20.32 -2.92 -10.40
CA ASN A 192 19.06 -3.58 -10.09
C ASN A 192 17.85 -2.76 -10.59
N ILE A 193 17.83 -1.46 -10.27
CA ILE A 193 16.74 -0.55 -10.68
C ILE A 193 16.66 -0.49 -12.22
N ARG A 194 17.79 -0.28 -12.89
CA ARG A 194 17.86 -0.26 -14.36
C ARG A 194 17.37 -1.56 -14.99
N MET A 195 17.73 -2.71 -14.40
CA MET A 195 17.28 -4.02 -14.89
C MET A 195 15.79 -4.24 -14.67
N CYS A 196 15.24 -3.79 -13.52
CA CYS A 196 13.80 -3.83 -13.28
C CYS A 196 13.03 -3.01 -14.32
N GLU A 197 13.46 -1.77 -14.60
CA GLU A 197 12.86 -0.93 -15.65
C GLU A 197 12.92 -1.60 -17.03
N TYR A 198 14.10 -2.11 -17.41
CA TYR A 198 14.30 -2.78 -18.70
C TYR A 198 13.40 -4.01 -18.87
N MET A 199 13.30 -4.87 -17.86
CA MET A 199 12.58 -6.13 -17.94
C MET A 199 11.06 -5.96 -17.83
N THR A 200 10.59 -4.96 -17.08
CA THR A 200 9.15 -4.75 -16.85
C THR A 200 8.55 -3.68 -17.76
N GLY A 201 9.36 -2.76 -18.27
CA GLY A 201 8.89 -1.56 -18.97
C GLY A 201 8.21 -0.54 -18.05
N LEU A 202 8.24 -0.73 -16.74
CA LEU A 202 7.64 0.18 -15.76
C LEU A 202 8.65 1.26 -15.35
N PRO A 203 8.23 2.55 -15.24
CA PRO A 203 9.12 3.62 -14.81
C PRO A 203 9.43 3.54 -13.31
N THR A 204 10.66 3.90 -12.94
CA THR A 204 10.99 4.25 -11.55
C THR A 204 10.45 5.64 -11.24
N LEU A 205 9.52 5.74 -10.31
CA LEU A 205 8.85 6.99 -9.93
C LEU A 205 9.63 7.76 -8.87
N ALA A 206 10.21 7.03 -7.92
CA ALA A 206 11.05 7.58 -6.87
C ALA A 206 12.00 6.52 -6.30
N LYS A 207 13.05 6.99 -5.64
CA LYS A 207 13.97 6.19 -4.81
C LYS A 207 13.92 6.78 -3.41
N VAL A 208 13.77 5.93 -2.40
CA VAL A 208 13.65 6.32 -0.99
C VAL A 208 14.81 5.70 -0.22
N SER A 209 15.60 6.56 0.40
CA SER A 209 16.74 6.13 1.24
C SER A 209 16.30 5.92 2.68
N PRO A 210 17.02 5.08 3.46
CA PRO A 210 16.76 4.95 4.88
C PRO A 210 16.83 6.31 5.60
N GLY A 211 15.74 6.67 6.29
CA GLY A 211 15.63 7.93 7.02
C GLY A 211 15.11 9.13 6.23
N ASP A 212 14.77 8.96 4.94
CA ASP A 212 14.15 10.04 4.17
C ASP A 212 12.81 10.45 4.78
N ASN A 213 12.61 11.76 4.93
CA ASN A 213 11.39 12.35 5.47
C ASN A 213 10.48 12.97 4.40
N ASP A 214 10.88 12.90 3.13
CA ASP A 214 10.13 13.38 1.98
C ASP A 214 10.25 12.40 0.80
N LEU A 215 9.23 12.39 -0.05
CA LEU A 215 9.24 11.64 -1.30
C LEU A 215 9.69 12.55 -2.45
N HIS A 216 10.83 12.24 -3.04
CA HIS A 216 11.39 13.00 -4.16
C HIS A 216 10.69 12.67 -5.46
N ILE A 217 9.48 13.17 -5.62
CA ILE A 217 8.66 13.12 -6.84
C ILE A 217 7.97 14.47 -7.03
N ASP A 218 7.78 14.89 -8.26
CA ASP A 218 6.97 16.07 -8.57
C ASP A 218 5.51 15.82 -8.15
N ILE A 219 4.87 16.84 -7.53
CA ILE A 219 3.52 16.67 -6.96
C ILE A 219 2.46 16.47 -8.05
N ASP A 220 2.60 17.09 -9.21
CA ASP A 220 1.65 16.92 -10.30
C ASP A 220 1.81 15.54 -10.95
N VAL A 221 3.06 15.03 -11.04
CA VAL A 221 3.32 13.64 -11.43
C VAL A 221 2.64 12.69 -10.45
N LEU A 222 2.83 12.88 -9.14
CA LEU A 222 2.21 12.03 -8.11
C LEU A 222 0.68 12.04 -8.21
N LYS A 223 0.05 13.20 -8.29
CA LYS A 223 -1.41 13.36 -8.41
C LYS A 223 -1.98 12.69 -9.67
N ASN A 224 -1.22 12.70 -10.77
CA ASN A 224 -1.63 12.08 -12.03
C ASN A 224 -1.54 10.54 -12.04
N LEU A 225 -0.92 9.93 -11.03
CA LEU A 225 -0.92 8.47 -10.87
C LEU A 225 -2.26 7.94 -10.34
N TYR A 226 -3.03 8.77 -9.65
CA TYR A 226 -4.31 8.42 -9.05
C TYR A 226 -5.43 8.45 -10.09
N ASP A 227 -6.20 7.38 -10.17
CA ASP A 227 -7.37 7.29 -11.06
C ASP A 227 -8.64 7.74 -10.35
N GLU A 228 -9.60 8.28 -11.11
CA GLU A 228 -10.91 8.65 -10.59
C GLU A 228 -11.67 7.42 -10.09
N VAL A 229 -12.30 7.54 -8.93
CA VAL A 229 -13.14 6.49 -8.33
C VAL A 229 -14.55 7.01 -8.09
N ASN A 230 -15.54 6.12 -8.27
CA ASN A 230 -16.98 6.41 -8.15
C ASN A 230 -17.53 5.86 -6.83
#